data_0a1bd1788733986cca9007eff85e7aa9
#
_entry.id   0a1bd1788733986cca9007eff85e7aa9
#
_cell.length_a   1.000
_cell.length_b   1.000
_cell.length_c   1.000
_cell.angle_alpha   90.00
_cell.angle_beta   90.00
_cell.angle_gamma   90.00
#
_symmetry.space_group_name_H-M   'P 1'
#
loop_
_entity.id
_entity.type
_entity.pdbx_description
1 polymer ?
#
loop_
_entity_poly.entity_id
_entity_poly.type
_entity_poly.pdbx_seq_one_letter_code
_entity_poly.pdbx_strand_id
1 'polypeptide(L)'
;MFFDLIGNPVLISVAILLFLSVIRLNVVFALILASLIGGLVAGLDCSETMKVFLGSGLANGAKLAFNYAMLGAFSIAISCSGITELLAQALFKRINGEVTPKRILVFKYTLLLILTLASISSQNLIPVHIAFIPVLIPPLLQVFERIRLDRRVVACILTFGLITPYMVMPFGFGRIYLNDILIANIVSNGVEVTKDMAPKAMFIPALGMLAGLLIAVFFSYRKPRDYDEKKTAEMDAAEKVEIRPWKVCVGVVSIIFALAGQIWMDSLVVAALAGILVFVISGVISLRGTQDIFVKGVHLMGGIGIIMIAANGFAEVMKATGSVNSLVELVSSGIGDQRGLAVFLMLLIGLIITMGIGSSFSTVPLIAAIYVPLCVKLGLSPLAVIAIVGTAGALGDAGSPVSESVLGPTAGLNADGQHDHIYDSTIPTFIHYNLPLLAAGWIAGMLL
;
A
#
# COMPACT_ATOMS: atom_id res chain seq x y z
N MET A 1 -30.23 -12.52 -11.71
CA MET A 1 -29.51 -11.63 -10.78
C MET A 1 -28.54 -12.35 -9.85
N PHE A 2 -28.99 -13.23 -8.89
CA PHE A 2 -28.05 -13.92 -7.97
C PHE A 2 -27.07 -14.83 -8.70
N PHE A 3 -27.53 -15.63 -9.66
CA PHE A 3 -26.67 -16.49 -10.48
C PHE A 3 -25.75 -15.70 -11.41
N ASP A 4 -26.22 -14.59 -11.98
CA ASP A 4 -25.40 -13.72 -12.85
C ASP A 4 -24.33 -12.99 -12.04
N LEU A 5 -24.64 -12.65 -10.77
CA LEU A 5 -23.67 -12.07 -9.83
C LEU A 5 -22.55 -13.06 -9.51
N ILE A 6 -22.91 -14.31 -9.13
CA ILE A 6 -21.91 -15.35 -8.83
C ILE A 6 -21.10 -15.74 -10.06
N GLY A 7 -21.71 -15.71 -11.26
CA GLY A 7 -21.05 -15.98 -12.54
C GLY A 7 -20.17 -14.86 -13.06
N ASN A 8 -20.11 -13.70 -12.38
CA ASN A 8 -19.32 -12.57 -12.87
C ASN A 8 -17.80 -12.86 -12.82
N PRO A 9 -17.07 -12.69 -13.95
CA PRO A 9 -15.65 -13.00 -14.03
C PRO A 9 -14.79 -12.29 -12.99
N VAL A 10 -15.10 -11.03 -12.63
CA VAL A 10 -14.36 -10.27 -11.61
C VAL A 10 -14.52 -10.90 -10.24
N LEU A 11 -15.76 -11.23 -9.84
CA LEU A 11 -16.02 -11.86 -8.54
C LEU A 11 -15.32 -13.22 -8.44
N ILE A 12 -15.43 -14.05 -9.48
CA ILE A 12 -14.77 -15.35 -9.52
C ILE A 12 -13.25 -15.19 -9.42
N SER A 13 -12.67 -14.29 -10.20
CA SER A 13 -11.22 -14.07 -10.23
C SER A 13 -10.69 -13.59 -8.88
N VAL A 14 -11.35 -12.60 -8.28
CA VAL A 14 -10.93 -12.08 -6.96
C VAL A 14 -11.12 -13.13 -5.86
N ALA A 15 -12.23 -13.89 -5.89
CA ALA A 15 -12.45 -14.98 -4.94
C ALA A 15 -11.36 -16.07 -5.06
N ILE A 16 -10.96 -16.44 -6.27
CA ILE A 16 -9.88 -17.39 -6.53
C ILE A 16 -8.54 -16.83 -6.04
N LEU A 17 -8.21 -15.58 -6.37
CA LEU A 17 -7.00 -14.91 -5.91
C LEU A 17 -6.89 -14.97 -4.38
N LEU A 18 -7.95 -14.58 -3.68
CA LEU A 18 -7.99 -14.57 -2.23
C LEU A 18 -7.89 -15.97 -1.64
N PHE A 19 -8.67 -16.93 -2.16
CA PHE A 19 -8.63 -18.32 -1.72
C PHE A 19 -7.24 -18.92 -1.87
N LEU A 20 -6.62 -18.78 -3.05
CA LEU A 20 -5.27 -19.30 -3.32
C LEU A 20 -4.21 -18.63 -2.44
N SER A 21 -4.35 -17.32 -2.19
CA SER A 21 -3.44 -16.59 -1.31
C SER A 21 -3.56 -17.06 0.16
N VAL A 22 -4.77 -17.31 0.63
CA VAL A 22 -5.01 -17.81 2.00
C VAL A 22 -4.49 -19.23 2.20
N ILE A 23 -4.60 -20.11 1.20
CA ILE A 23 -4.01 -21.46 1.28
C ILE A 23 -2.48 -21.47 1.05
N ARG A 24 -1.84 -20.29 1.07
CA ARG A 24 -0.39 -20.09 0.95
C ARG A 24 0.20 -20.40 -0.44
N LEU A 25 -0.60 -20.40 -1.49
CA LEU A 25 -0.03 -20.37 -2.83
C LEU A 25 0.67 -19.02 -3.04
N ASN A 26 1.83 -19.05 -3.71
CA ASN A 26 2.54 -17.82 -4.04
C ASN A 26 1.61 -16.85 -4.80
N VAL A 27 1.60 -15.58 -4.39
CA VAL A 27 0.66 -14.54 -4.90
C VAL A 27 0.79 -14.37 -6.42
N VAL A 28 1.99 -14.50 -7.00
CA VAL A 28 2.20 -14.40 -8.46
C VAL A 28 1.46 -15.53 -9.20
N PHE A 29 1.56 -16.76 -8.71
CA PHE A 29 0.83 -17.89 -9.29
C PHE A 29 -0.67 -17.76 -9.09
N ALA A 30 -1.10 -17.27 -7.93
CA ALA A 30 -2.52 -16.99 -7.66
C ALA A 30 -3.09 -15.95 -8.64
N LEU A 31 -2.35 -14.89 -8.94
CA LEU A 31 -2.73 -13.85 -9.92
C LEU A 31 -2.85 -14.40 -11.33
N ILE A 32 -1.88 -15.20 -11.78
CA ILE A 32 -1.90 -15.81 -13.11
C ILE A 32 -3.10 -16.75 -13.24
N LEU A 33 -3.31 -17.64 -12.26
CA LEU A 33 -4.43 -18.57 -12.28
C LEU A 33 -5.78 -17.85 -12.22
N ALA A 34 -5.91 -16.85 -11.37
CA ALA A 34 -7.12 -16.03 -11.28
C ALA A 34 -7.41 -15.28 -12.59
N SER A 35 -6.35 -14.78 -13.28
CA SER A 35 -6.49 -14.15 -14.61
C SER A 35 -6.98 -15.14 -15.65
N LEU A 36 -6.38 -16.32 -15.72
CA LEU A 36 -6.76 -17.36 -16.69
C LEU A 36 -8.21 -17.80 -16.50
N ILE A 37 -8.60 -18.09 -15.26
CA ILE A 37 -9.97 -18.51 -14.95
C ILE A 37 -10.96 -17.37 -15.23
N GLY A 38 -10.64 -16.15 -14.84
CA GLY A 38 -11.49 -14.98 -15.11
C GLY A 38 -11.65 -14.69 -16.58
N GLY A 39 -10.57 -14.81 -17.37
CA GLY A 39 -10.62 -14.68 -18.83
C GLY A 39 -11.50 -15.76 -19.47
N LEU A 40 -11.34 -17.03 -19.07
CA LEU A 40 -12.17 -18.14 -19.56
C LEU A 40 -13.65 -17.95 -19.21
N VAL A 41 -13.97 -17.55 -18.01
CA VAL A 41 -15.35 -17.27 -17.60
C VAL A 41 -15.95 -16.10 -18.39
N ALA A 42 -15.12 -15.13 -18.79
CA ALA A 42 -15.52 -14.01 -19.64
C ALA A 42 -15.63 -14.37 -21.13
N GLY A 43 -15.25 -15.60 -21.55
CA GLY A 43 -15.29 -16.07 -22.92
C GLY A 43 -14.01 -15.84 -23.73
N LEU A 44 -12.92 -15.38 -23.10
CA LEU A 44 -11.61 -15.31 -23.73
C LEU A 44 -10.95 -16.69 -23.71
N ASP A 45 -10.15 -17.02 -24.72
CA ASP A 45 -9.32 -18.21 -24.67
C ASP A 45 -8.05 -17.96 -23.80
N CYS A 46 -7.33 -19.05 -23.46
CA CYS A 46 -6.10 -18.94 -22.66
C CYS A 46 -5.02 -18.09 -23.36
N SER A 47 -4.92 -18.16 -24.69
CA SER A 47 -3.93 -17.42 -25.47
C SER A 47 -4.25 -15.92 -25.48
N GLU A 48 -5.51 -15.58 -25.67
CA GLU A 48 -5.98 -14.18 -25.62
C GLU A 48 -5.81 -13.58 -24.23
N THR A 49 -6.20 -14.33 -23.20
CA THR A 49 -6.01 -13.91 -21.79
C THR A 49 -4.53 -13.63 -21.50
N MET A 50 -3.64 -14.53 -21.93
CA MET A 50 -2.20 -14.34 -21.73
C MET A 50 -1.61 -13.21 -22.57
N LYS A 51 -2.11 -12.96 -23.78
CA LYS A 51 -1.71 -11.78 -24.57
C LYS A 51 -2.06 -10.47 -23.87
N VAL A 52 -3.24 -10.37 -23.26
CA VAL A 52 -3.63 -9.20 -22.47
C VAL A 52 -2.77 -9.09 -21.22
N PHE A 53 -2.61 -10.19 -20.47
CA PHE A 53 -1.82 -10.24 -19.25
C PHE A 53 -0.35 -9.82 -19.49
N LEU A 54 0.28 -10.38 -20.53
CA LEU A 54 1.69 -10.11 -20.86
C LEU A 54 1.89 -8.82 -21.66
N GLY A 55 0.86 -8.28 -22.29
CA GLY A 55 0.91 -7.06 -23.09
C GLY A 55 1.02 -5.79 -22.25
N SER A 56 -0.07 -5.03 -22.17
CA SER A 56 -0.14 -3.77 -21.44
C SER A 56 0.12 -3.92 -19.93
N GLY A 57 -0.29 -5.05 -19.35
CA GLY A 57 -0.10 -5.33 -17.93
C GLY A 57 1.37 -5.38 -17.51
N LEU A 58 2.20 -6.09 -18.28
CA LEU A 58 3.65 -6.16 -18.02
C LEU A 58 4.33 -4.80 -18.09
N ALA A 59 4.00 -3.98 -19.09
CA ALA A 59 4.64 -2.68 -19.29
C ALA A 59 4.41 -1.74 -18.10
N ASN A 60 3.18 -1.67 -17.60
CA ASN A 60 2.83 -0.85 -16.44
C ASN A 60 3.47 -1.39 -15.16
N GLY A 61 3.41 -2.70 -14.93
CA GLY A 61 4.02 -3.35 -13.78
C GLY A 61 5.54 -3.27 -13.77
N ALA A 62 6.19 -3.36 -14.95
CA ALA A 62 7.65 -3.27 -15.07
C ALA A 62 8.19 -1.90 -14.63
N LYS A 63 7.47 -0.81 -14.90
CA LYS A 63 7.82 0.54 -14.40
C LYS A 63 7.87 0.56 -12.87
N LEU A 64 6.88 -0.01 -12.21
CA LEU A 64 6.82 -0.10 -10.76
C LEU A 64 7.94 -1.00 -10.21
N ALA A 65 8.11 -2.19 -10.80
CA ALA A 65 9.17 -3.12 -10.40
C ALA A 65 10.57 -2.50 -10.51
N PHE A 66 10.82 -1.71 -11.56
CA PHE A 66 12.09 -1.00 -11.73
C PHE A 66 12.28 0.10 -10.68
N ASN A 67 11.22 0.85 -10.35
CA ASN A 67 11.25 1.81 -9.24
C ASN A 67 11.66 1.11 -7.93
N TYR A 68 11.05 -0.03 -7.61
CA TYR A 68 11.38 -0.79 -6.39
C TYR A 68 12.82 -1.32 -6.41
N ALA A 69 13.30 -1.82 -7.54
CA ALA A 69 14.68 -2.27 -7.68
C ALA A 69 15.68 -1.15 -7.39
N MET A 70 15.45 0.04 -7.95
CA MET A 70 16.30 1.23 -7.73
C MET A 70 16.22 1.71 -6.27
N LEU A 71 15.04 1.72 -5.66
CA LEU A 71 14.87 2.05 -4.23
C LEU A 71 15.56 1.04 -3.33
N GLY A 72 15.49 -0.24 -3.67
CA GLY A 72 16.22 -1.30 -2.97
C GLY A 72 17.73 -1.07 -3.02
N ALA A 73 18.27 -0.74 -4.21
CA ALA A 73 19.68 -0.41 -4.37
C ALA A 73 20.08 0.81 -3.53
N PHE A 74 19.26 1.85 -3.52
CA PHE A 74 19.48 3.03 -2.69
C PHE A 74 19.42 2.73 -1.19
N SER A 75 18.50 1.86 -0.75
CA SER A 75 18.43 1.40 0.63
C SER A 75 19.71 0.69 1.08
N ILE A 76 20.24 -0.22 0.25
CA ILE A 76 21.53 -0.88 0.50
C ILE A 76 22.67 0.15 0.54
N ALA A 77 22.65 1.15 -0.35
CA ALA A 77 23.66 2.22 -0.34
C ALA A 77 23.62 3.03 0.97
N ILE A 78 22.41 3.33 1.50
CA ILE A 78 22.24 4.01 2.79
C ILE A 78 22.80 3.14 3.93
N SER A 79 22.57 1.85 3.92
CA SER A 79 23.13 0.93 4.94
C SER A 79 24.66 0.99 4.96
N CYS A 80 25.34 1.15 3.80
CA CYS A 80 26.79 1.31 3.72
C CYS A 80 27.33 2.59 4.42
N SER A 81 26.46 3.57 4.70
CA SER A 81 26.86 4.79 5.42
C SER A 81 26.98 4.62 6.94
N GLY A 82 26.38 3.58 7.50
CA GLY A 82 26.29 3.36 8.95
C GLY A 82 25.20 4.21 9.63
N ILE A 83 24.33 4.92 8.88
CA ILE A 83 23.18 5.65 9.45
C ILE A 83 22.23 4.70 10.16
N THR A 84 21.96 3.55 9.55
CA THR A 84 21.08 2.52 10.08
C THR A 84 21.59 2.00 11.41
N GLU A 85 22.90 1.71 11.48
CA GLU A 85 23.62 1.29 12.70
C GLU A 85 23.56 2.36 13.79
N LEU A 86 23.79 3.62 13.39
CA LEU A 86 23.71 4.75 14.32
C LEU A 86 22.31 4.91 14.92
N LEU A 87 21.27 4.78 14.12
CA LEU A 87 19.87 4.82 14.56
C LEU A 87 19.56 3.67 15.52
N ALA A 88 19.96 2.44 15.17
CA ALA A 88 19.80 1.26 16.00
C ALA A 88 20.52 1.46 17.35
N GLN A 89 21.80 1.89 17.35
CA GLN A 89 22.55 2.13 18.58
C GLN A 89 21.97 3.26 19.44
N ALA A 90 21.48 4.34 18.82
CA ALA A 90 20.82 5.46 19.56
C ALA A 90 19.54 4.97 20.25
N LEU A 91 18.78 4.10 19.59
CA LEU A 91 17.58 3.48 20.16
C LEU A 91 17.94 2.48 21.26
N PHE A 92 18.98 1.63 21.03
CA PHE A 92 19.47 0.68 22.02
C PHE A 92 19.98 1.36 23.29
N LYS A 93 20.73 2.48 23.20
CA LYS A 93 21.17 3.24 24.38
C LYS A 93 20.01 3.70 25.27
N ARG A 94 18.85 3.99 24.67
CA ARG A 94 17.65 4.37 25.43
C ARG A 94 16.99 3.17 26.13
N ILE A 95 17.24 1.95 25.66
CA ILE A 95 16.69 0.71 26.22
C ILE A 95 17.65 0.05 27.23
N ASN A 96 18.98 0.28 27.15
CA ASN A 96 20.02 -0.38 27.96
C ASN A 96 20.20 0.18 29.38
N GLY A 97 19.39 1.14 29.86
CA GLY A 97 19.34 1.51 31.28
C GLY A 97 18.50 0.53 32.10
N GLU A 98 18.38 0.72 33.43
CA GLU A 98 17.44 -0.04 34.25
C GLU A 98 16.02 0.06 33.67
N VAL A 99 15.61 -1.02 32.99
CA VAL A 99 14.42 -1.02 32.14
C VAL A 99 13.22 -1.43 32.98
N THR A 100 12.55 -0.46 33.55
CA THR A 100 11.24 -0.74 34.16
C THR A 100 10.21 -1.04 33.08
N PRO A 101 9.25 -1.96 33.32
CA PRO A 101 8.17 -2.26 32.36
C PRO A 101 7.45 -1.03 31.81
N LYS A 102 7.31 0.02 32.63
CA LYS A 102 6.72 1.31 32.21
C LYS A 102 7.56 2.02 31.14
N ARG A 103 8.90 1.99 31.25
CA ARG A 103 9.78 2.62 30.26
C ARG A 103 9.73 1.90 28.92
N ILE A 104 9.67 0.55 28.90
CA ILE A 104 9.46 -0.22 27.65
C ILE A 104 8.14 0.18 27.01
N LEU A 105 7.07 0.27 27.78
CA LEU A 105 5.75 0.63 27.29
C LEU A 105 5.73 2.02 26.66
N VAL A 106 6.28 3.02 27.35
CA VAL A 106 6.39 4.39 26.81
C VAL A 106 7.23 4.41 25.56
N PHE A 107 8.38 3.74 25.56
CA PHE A 107 9.23 3.63 24.37
C PHE A 107 8.50 3.00 23.19
N LYS A 108 7.80 1.87 23.43
CA LYS A 108 6.98 1.18 22.40
C LYS A 108 5.99 2.15 21.76
N TYR A 109 5.15 2.83 22.53
CA TYR A 109 4.13 3.72 21.97
C TYR A 109 4.72 4.99 21.35
N THR A 110 5.84 5.51 21.87
CA THR A 110 6.57 6.62 21.24
C THR A 110 7.12 6.21 19.88
N LEU A 111 7.70 5.02 19.78
CA LEU A 111 8.21 4.48 18.50
C LEU A 111 7.07 4.30 17.50
N LEU A 112 5.94 3.71 17.92
CA LEU A 112 4.76 3.55 17.06
C LEU A 112 4.22 4.89 16.59
N LEU A 113 4.18 5.91 17.45
CA LEU A 113 3.78 7.27 17.10
C LEU A 113 4.72 7.90 16.05
N ILE A 114 6.04 7.76 16.26
CA ILE A 114 7.04 8.26 15.31
C ILE A 114 6.89 7.59 13.95
N LEU A 115 6.70 6.26 13.92
CA LEU A 115 6.46 5.53 12.67
C LEU A 115 5.16 5.96 11.99
N THR A 116 4.10 6.21 12.76
CA THR A 116 2.83 6.74 12.24
C THR A 116 3.04 8.11 11.58
N LEU A 117 3.71 9.03 12.27
CA LEU A 117 3.98 10.37 11.75
C LEU A 117 4.90 10.33 10.52
N ALA A 118 5.93 9.48 10.54
CA ALA A 118 6.81 9.28 9.39
C ALA A 118 6.04 8.76 8.17
N SER A 119 5.16 7.76 8.37
CA SER A 119 4.34 7.20 7.31
C SER A 119 3.34 8.22 6.73
N ILE A 120 2.67 9.00 7.59
CA ILE A 120 1.78 10.10 7.15
C ILE A 120 2.57 11.15 6.36
N SER A 121 3.75 11.53 6.85
CA SER A 121 4.58 12.55 6.20
C SER A 121 5.08 12.10 4.84
N SER A 122 5.35 10.82 4.65
CA SER A 122 5.86 10.26 3.39
C SER A 122 4.90 10.36 2.22
N GLN A 123 3.61 10.51 2.49
CA GLN A 123 2.59 10.67 1.46
C GLN A 123 2.39 12.12 1.04
N ASN A 124 2.36 13.03 2.02
CA ASN A 124 1.82 14.36 1.77
C ASN A 124 2.83 15.50 1.98
N LEU A 125 3.78 15.35 2.89
CA LEU A 125 4.76 16.41 3.19
C LEU A 125 6.06 16.22 2.41
N ILE A 126 6.55 14.99 2.37
CA ILE A 126 7.77 14.60 1.66
C ILE A 126 7.36 13.48 0.70
N PRO A 127 7.17 13.76 -0.59
CA PRO A 127 6.56 12.80 -1.53
C PRO A 127 7.53 11.67 -1.88
N VAL A 128 7.95 10.91 -0.88
CA VAL A 128 8.79 9.71 -1.02
C VAL A 128 7.96 8.43 -1.04
N HIS A 129 6.66 8.57 -0.74
CA HIS A 129 5.71 7.46 -0.75
C HIS A 129 6.27 6.23 0.01
N ILE A 130 6.23 5.07 -0.61
CA ILE A 130 6.69 3.80 -0.02
C ILE A 130 8.23 3.72 0.11
N ALA A 131 8.97 4.60 -0.57
CA ALA A 131 10.43 4.56 -0.66
C ALA A 131 11.16 4.61 0.70
N PHE A 132 10.55 5.19 1.72
CA PHE A 132 11.16 5.27 3.05
C PHE A 132 11.17 3.92 3.79
N ILE A 133 10.26 3.01 3.48
CA ILE A 133 10.06 1.76 4.23
C ILE A 133 11.27 0.84 4.17
N PRO A 134 11.81 0.50 2.96
CA PRO A 134 12.99 -0.35 2.88
C PRO A 134 14.26 0.28 3.49
N VAL A 135 14.25 1.60 3.68
CA VAL A 135 15.35 2.32 4.33
C VAL A 135 15.21 2.31 5.85
N LEU A 136 14.00 2.60 6.35
CA LEU A 136 13.76 2.84 7.77
C LEU A 136 13.45 1.56 8.56
N ILE A 137 12.73 0.62 7.98
CA ILE A 137 12.16 -0.51 8.73
C ILE A 137 13.16 -1.63 9.00
N PRO A 138 13.99 -2.12 8.03
CA PRO A 138 14.90 -3.22 8.31
C PRO A 138 15.84 -2.99 9.50
N PRO A 139 16.47 -1.80 9.67
CA PRO A 139 17.30 -1.52 10.84
C PRO A 139 16.56 -1.54 12.18
N LEU A 140 15.23 -1.34 12.15
CA LEU A 140 14.41 -1.35 13.36
C LEU A 140 13.97 -2.76 13.76
N LEU A 141 14.17 -3.79 12.94
CA LEU A 141 13.74 -5.14 13.23
C LEU A 141 14.34 -5.69 14.52
N GLN A 142 15.62 -5.42 14.80
CA GLN A 142 16.27 -5.77 16.08
C GLN A 142 15.62 -5.02 17.27
N VAL A 143 15.26 -3.75 17.08
CA VAL A 143 14.60 -2.99 18.14
C VAL A 143 13.22 -3.59 18.40
N PHE A 144 12.45 -3.95 17.35
CA PHE A 144 11.15 -4.58 17.48
C PHE A 144 11.23 -5.92 18.21
N GLU A 145 12.21 -6.73 17.88
CA GLU A 145 12.47 -8.01 18.52
C GLU A 145 12.80 -7.81 20.01
N ARG A 146 13.75 -6.94 20.34
CA ARG A 146 14.17 -6.71 21.71
C ARG A 146 13.05 -6.21 22.63
N ILE A 147 12.12 -5.41 22.11
CA ILE A 147 10.92 -4.99 22.86
C ILE A 147 9.73 -5.95 22.65
N ARG A 148 9.96 -7.08 21.98
CA ARG A 148 8.97 -8.11 21.64
C ARG A 148 7.72 -7.50 20.98
N LEU A 149 7.94 -6.53 20.05
CA LEU A 149 6.87 -5.83 19.36
C LEU A 149 6.27 -6.74 18.28
N ASP A 150 4.96 -6.92 18.30
CA ASP A 150 4.26 -7.59 17.20
C ASP A 150 4.34 -6.74 15.92
N ARG A 151 5.06 -7.25 14.90
CA ARG A 151 5.28 -6.52 13.62
C ARG A 151 3.99 -6.26 12.85
N ARG A 152 2.89 -6.97 13.16
CA ARG A 152 1.57 -6.71 12.55
C ARG A 152 1.04 -5.31 12.88
N VAL A 153 1.32 -4.80 14.08
CA VAL A 153 0.95 -3.41 14.40
C VAL A 153 1.73 -2.42 13.55
N VAL A 154 3.01 -2.71 13.25
CA VAL A 154 3.81 -1.83 12.39
C VAL A 154 3.29 -1.88 10.95
N ALA A 155 2.93 -3.06 10.43
CA ALA A 155 2.27 -3.19 9.14
C ALA A 155 0.99 -2.33 9.07
N CYS A 156 0.13 -2.41 10.09
CA CYS A 156 -1.07 -1.56 10.17
C CYS A 156 -0.73 -0.06 10.17
N ILE A 157 0.24 0.37 10.99
CA ILE A 157 0.66 1.78 11.07
C ILE A 157 1.16 2.30 9.72
N LEU A 158 2.03 1.54 9.06
CA LEU A 158 2.58 1.94 7.77
C LEU A 158 1.48 2.03 6.70
N THR A 159 0.62 1.03 6.61
CA THR A 159 -0.53 1.02 5.69
C THR A 159 -1.49 2.18 5.98
N PHE A 160 -1.78 2.47 7.26
CA PHE A 160 -2.59 3.63 7.64
C PHE A 160 -2.00 4.94 7.12
N GLY A 161 -0.71 5.16 7.35
CA GLY A 161 -0.03 6.37 6.91
C GLY A 161 0.09 6.50 5.39
N LEU A 162 0.10 5.37 4.67
CA LEU A 162 0.12 5.36 3.20
C LEU A 162 -1.26 5.62 2.57
N ILE A 163 -2.37 5.31 3.25
CA ILE A 163 -3.72 5.40 2.67
C ILE A 163 -4.51 6.56 3.25
N THR A 164 -4.66 6.63 4.58
CA THR A 164 -5.58 7.59 5.20
C THR A 164 -5.28 9.05 4.88
N PRO A 165 -4.01 9.51 4.84
CA PRO A 165 -3.71 10.90 4.52
C PRO A 165 -4.17 11.32 3.12
N TYR A 166 -4.01 10.50 2.09
CA TYR A 166 -4.45 10.89 0.75
C TYR A 166 -5.98 10.96 0.62
N MET A 167 -6.71 10.23 1.48
CA MET A 167 -8.17 10.27 1.48
C MET A 167 -8.76 11.59 1.99
N VAL A 168 -8.00 12.37 2.79
CA VAL A 168 -8.57 13.53 3.51
C VAL A 168 -7.71 14.79 3.41
N MET A 169 -6.40 14.68 3.18
CA MET A 169 -5.50 15.83 3.11
C MET A 169 -5.36 16.33 1.67
N PRO A 170 -5.77 17.57 1.33
CA PRO A 170 -5.79 18.06 -0.06
C PRO A 170 -4.43 18.60 -0.55
N PHE A 171 -3.33 17.98 -0.14
CA PHE A 171 -1.96 18.31 -0.57
C PHE A 171 -1.10 17.04 -0.74
N GLY A 172 0.01 17.12 -1.48
CA GLY A 172 0.83 15.96 -1.83
C GLY A 172 0.03 14.93 -2.64
N PHE A 173 0.15 13.67 -2.31
CA PHE A 173 -0.63 12.59 -2.93
C PHE A 173 -2.14 12.76 -2.76
N GLY A 174 -2.56 13.34 -1.62
CA GLY A 174 -3.98 13.59 -1.38
C GLY A 174 -4.58 14.61 -2.34
N ARG A 175 -3.81 15.61 -2.81
CA ARG A 175 -4.26 16.51 -3.87
C ARG A 175 -4.58 15.74 -5.15
N ILE A 176 -3.68 14.83 -5.54
CA ILE A 176 -3.87 14.02 -6.75
C ILE A 176 -5.13 13.15 -6.60
N TYR A 177 -5.25 12.43 -5.48
CA TYR A 177 -6.40 11.56 -5.24
C TYR A 177 -7.72 12.33 -5.18
N LEU A 178 -7.80 13.35 -4.32
CA LEU A 178 -9.04 14.09 -4.08
C LEU A 178 -9.45 14.97 -5.26
N ASN A 179 -8.51 15.72 -5.84
CA ASN A 179 -8.84 16.72 -6.85
C ASN A 179 -8.76 16.17 -8.28
N ASP A 180 -7.64 15.52 -8.62
CA ASP A 180 -7.34 15.18 -10.01
C ASP A 180 -7.98 13.83 -10.41
N ILE A 181 -8.30 12.98 -9.41
CA ILE A 181 -8.95 11.70 -9.65
C ILE A 181 -10.40 11.72 -9.17
N LEU A 182 -10.67 11.90 -7.88
CA LEU A 182 -12.02 11.77 -7.33
C LEU A 182 -12.97 12.87 -7.85
N ILE A 183 -12.67 14.12 -7.58
CA ILE A 183 -13.52 15.26 -8.02
C ILE A 183 -13.59 15.34 -9.55
N ALA A 184 -12.47 15.20 -10.25
CA ALA A 184 -12.47 15.29 -11.71
C ALA A 184 -13.37 14.21 -12.35
N ASN A 185 -13.34 12.98 -11.86
CA ASN A 185 -14.21 11.91 -12.38
C ASN A 185 -15.68 12.09 -11.98
N ILE A 186 -15.98 12.64 -10.82
CA ILE A 186 -17.36 12.96 -10.43
C ILE A 186 -17.93 14.07 -11.33
N VAL A 187 -17.18 15.14 -11.56
CA VAL A 187 -17.60 16.26 -12.43
C VAL A 187 -17.78 15.78 -13.87
N SER A 188 -16.86 14.97 -14.40
CA SER A 188 -16.97 14.44 -15.76
C SER A 188 -18.18 13.52 -15.97
N ASN A 189 -18.75 12.97 -14.88
CA ASN A 189 -19.97 12.16 -14.92
C ASN A 189 -21.23 12.93 -14.50
N GLY A 190 -21.18 14.28 -14.50
CA GLY A 190 -22.36 15.15 -14.47
C GLY A 190 -22.83 15.63 -13.09
N VAL A 191 -22.01 15.50 -12.04
CA VAL A 191 -22.30 16.07 -10.71
C VAL A 191 -21.38 17.25 -10.43
N GLU A 192 -21.97 18.43 -10.19
CA GLU A 192 -21.23 19.62 -9.82
C GLU A 192 -20.74 19.54 -8.37
N VAL A 193 -19.42 19.42 -8.20
CA VAL A 193 -18.73 19.38 -6.91
C VAL A 193 -17.47 20.25 -6.96
N THR A 194 -17.08 20.76 -5.79
CA THR A 194 -15.89 21.60 -5.65
C THR A 194 -14.80 20.87 -4.86
N LYS A 195 -13.53 21.28 -5.06
CA LYS A 195 -12.37 20.62 -4.44
C LYS A 195 -12.40 20.65 -2.92
N ASP A 196 -12.98 21.67 -2.31
CA ASP A 196 -13.12 21.82 -0.85
C ASP A 196 -14.16 20.88 -0.23
N MET A 197 -15.05 20.31 -1.04
CA MET A 197 -16.03 19.32 -0.60
C MET A 197 -15.39 17.95 -0.33
N ALA A 198 -14.35 17.59 -1.07
CA ALA A 198 -13.74 16.27 -0.96
C ALA A 198 -13.18 15.94 0.44
N PRO A 199 -12.36 16.79 1.08
CA PRO A 199 -11.91 16.53 2.45
C PRO A 199 -13.05 16.42 3.46
N LYS A 200 -14.13 17.22 3.29
CA LYS A 200 -15.30 17.19 4.16
C LYS A 200 -16.07 15.88 4.04
N ALA A 201 -16.30 15.43 2.82
CA ALA A 201 -17.01 14.18 2.54
C ALA A 201 -16.21 12.95 3.00
N MET A 202 -14.88 12.96 2.81
CA MET A 202 -14.00 11.87 3.16
C MET A 202 -13.57 11.84 4.64
N PHE A 203 -14.00 12.83 5.43
CA PHE A 203 -13.63 12.90 6.85
C PHE A 203 -14.21 11.73 7.67
N ILE A 204 -15.49 11.38 7.47
CA ILE A 204 -16.14 10.26 8.16
C ILE A 204 -15.47 8.93 7.78
N PRO A 205 -15.24 8.60 6.50
CA PRO A 205 -14.43 7.44 6.10
C PRO A 205 -13.04 7.40 6.76
N ALA A 206 -12.34 8.53 6.81
CA ALA A 206 -11.02 8.60 7.46
C ALA A 206 -11.08 8.33 8.98
N LEU A 207 -12.17 8.71 9.67
CA LEU A 207 -12.40 8.34 11.05
C LEU A 207 -12.56 6.82 11.22
N GLY A 208 -13.16 6.12 10.25
CA GLY A 208 -13.21 4.67 10.21
C GLY A 208 -11.81 4.04 10.19
N MET A 209 -10.93 4.57 9.33
CA MET A 209 -9.52 4.15 9.29
C MET A 209 -8.79 4.41 10.61
N LEU A 210 -9.00 5.58 11.21
CA LEU A 210 -8.40 5.92 12.51
C LEU A 210 -8.90 4.99 13.62
N ALA A 211 -10.19 4.67 13.66
CA ALA A 211 -10.74 3.70 14.61
C ALA A 211 -10.07 2.33 14.46
N GLY A 212 -9.89 1.86 13.23
CA GLY A 212 -9.17 0.62 12.93
C GLY A 212 -7.72 0.63 13.41
N LEU A 213 -7.00 1.74 13.20
CA LEU A 213 -5.64 1.93 13.72
C LEU A 213 -5.61 1.83 15.25
N LEU A 214 -6.51 2.52 15.94
CA LEU A 214 -6.58 2.50 17.40
C LEU A 214 -6.87 1.09 17.93
N ILE A 215 -7.75 0.34 17.26
CA ILE A 215 -8.03 -1.05 17.59
C ILE A 215 -6.78 -1.93 17.38
N ALA A 216 -6.08 -1.78 16.27
CA ALA A 216 -4.86 -2.53 15.99
C ALA A 216 -3.78 -2.29 17.05
N VAL A 217 -3.53 -1.01 17.40
CA VAL A 217 -2.46 -0.58 18.31
C VAL A 217 -2.76 -0.94 19.77
N PHE A 218 -3.97 -0.67 20.25
CA PHE A 218 -4.28 -0.76 21.68
C PHE A 218 -4.95 -2.06 22.10
N PHE A 219 -5.54 -2.81 21.15
CA PHE A 219 -6.28 -4.03 21.45
C PHE A 219 -5.70 -5.26 20.77
N SER A 220 -5.65 -5.31 19.45
CA SER A 220 -5.37 -6.54 18.70
C SER A 220 -3.92 -6.98 18.82
N TYR A 221 -2.96 -6.08 18.61
CA TYR A 221 -1.52 -6.41 18.55
C TYR A 221 -0.72 -5.81 19.73
N ARG A 222 -1.37 -5.61 20.88
CA ARG A 222 -0.70 -5.11 22.08
C ARG A 222 0.19 -6.14 22.76
N LYS A 223 -0.13 -7.44 22.60
CA LYS A 223 0.60 -8.53 23.24
C LYS A 223 2.00 -8.67 22.61
N PRO A 224 3.00 -9.06 23.43
CA PRO A 224 4.34 -9.34 22.90
C PRO A 224 4.31 -10.54 21.96
N ARG A 225 5.16 -10.51 20.91
CA ARG A 225 5.42 -11.60 19.99
C ARG A 225 6.92 -11.81 19.87
N ASP A 226 7.33 -13.06 19.93
CA ASP A 226 8.74 -13.45 19.83
C ASP A 226 9.12 -13.74 18.38
N TYR A 227 10.37 -13.44 18.03
CA TYR A 227 10.99 -13.68 16.74
C TYR A 227 12.33 -14.40 16.95
N ASP A 228 12.86 -15.03 15.93
CA ASP A 228 14.14 -15.75 16.00
C ASP A 228 15.31 -14.76 15.93
N GLU A 229 15.96 -14.54 17.07
CA GLU A 229 17.11 -13.63 17.22
C GLU A 229 18.25 -13.95 16.25
N LYS A 230 18.47 -15.23 15.91
CA LYS A 230 19.53 -15.62 15.01
C LYS A 230 19.32 -15.10 13.60
N LYS A 231 18.09 -15.19 13.09
CA LYS A 231 17.76 -14.70 11.74
C LYS A 231 17.94 -13.20 11.62
N THR A 232 17.49 -12.45 12.63
CA THR A 232 17.66 -10.99 12.66
C THR A 232 19.14 -10.62 12.80
N ALA A 233 19.89 -11.35 13.62
CA ALA A 233 21.34 -11.13 13.80
C ALA A 233 22.17 -11.54 12.57
N GLU A 234 21.79 -12.59 11.83
CA GLU A 234 22.43 -12.99 10.58
C GLU A 234 22.30 -11.93 9.49
N MET A 235 21.13 -11.30 9.40
CA MET A 235 20.92 -10.17 8.50
C MET A 235 21.90 -9.02 8.81
N ASP A 236 22.11 -8.69 10.08
CA ASP A 236 23.00 -7.61 10.51
C ASP A 236 24.48 -8.02 10.52
N ALA A 237 24.80 -9.30 10.80
CA ALA A 237 26.18 -9.79 10.76
C ALA A 237 26.77 -9.73 9.35
N ALA A 238 25.94 -9.87 8.33
CA ALA A 238 26.31 -9.70 6.92
C ALA A 238 26.70 -8.25 6.57
N GLU A 239 26.32 -7.27 7.40
CA GLU A 239 26.45 -5.83 7.13
C GLU A 239 27.04 -5.00 8.28
N LYS A 240 27.91 -5.56 9.15
CA LYS A 240 28.60 -4.73 10.16
C LYS A 240 29.41 -3.62 9.51
N VAL A 241 28.75 -2.47 9.35
CA VAL A 241 29.38 -1.26 8.82
C VAL A 241 30.01 -0.49 9.98
N GLU A 242 31.31 -0.20 9.88
CA GLU A 242 31.99 0.67 10.83
C GLU A 242 31.40 2.08 10.76
N ILE A 243 30.80 2.54 11.88
CA ILE A 243 30.23 3.89 11.96
C ILE A 243 31.36 4.91 11.92
N ARG A 244 31.45 5.60 10.80
CA ARG A 244 32.37 6.74 10.62
C ARG A 244 31.55 8.01 10.41
N PRO A 245 31.74 9.06 11.24
CA PRO A 245 30.91 10.28 11.17
C PRO A 245 30.79 10.90 9.77
N TRP A 246 31.89 10.89 9.00
CA TRP A 246 31.87 11.42 7.65
C TRP A 246 30.98 10.60 6.68
N LYS A 247 30.97 9.26 6.81
CA LYS A 247 30.08 8.41 6.00
C LYS A 247 28.60 8.66 6.35
N VAL A 248 28.32 8.86 7.63
CA VAL A 248 26.96 9.21 8.09
C VAL A 248 26.53 10.56 7.50
N CYS A 249 27.42 11.56 7.48
CA CYS A 249 27.15 12.84 6.80
C CYS A 249 26.86 12.65 5.31
N VAL A 250 27.64 11.80 4.62
CA VAL A 250 27.40 11.46 3.21
C VAL A 250 26.03 10.84 3.04
N GLY A 251 25.62 9.93 3.93
CA GLY A 251 24.28 9.33 3.91
C GLY A 251 23.16 10.35 4.07
N VAL A 252 23.30 11.33 4.96
CA VAL A 252 22.30 12.42 5.10
C VAL A 252 22.25 13.27 3.85
N VAL A 253 23.40 13.65 3.29
CA VAL A 253 23.48 14.42 2.04
C VAL A 253 22.86 13.63 0.89
N SER A 254 23.12 12.33 0.79
CA SER A 254 22.52 11.43 -0.21
C SER A 254 20.99 11.41 -0.14
N ILE A 255 20.41 11.34 1.06
CA ILE A 255 18.95 11.42 1.24
C ILE A 255 18.42 12.78 0.76
N ILE A 256 19.10 13.89 1.07
CA ILE A 256 18.69 15.22 0.61
C ILE A 256 18.72 15.31 -0.92
N PHE A 257 19.77 14.78 -1.57
CA PHE A 257 19.87 14.76 -3.03
C PHE A 257 18.80 13.85 -3.67
N ALA A 258 18.50 12.72 -3.05
CA ALA A 258 17.41 11.85 -3.51
C ALA A 258 16.06 12.56 -3.42
N LEU A 259 15.76 13.24 -2.31
CA LEU A 259 14.54 14.03 -2.15
C LEU A 259 14.47 15.18 -3.17
N ALA A 260 15.56 15.90 -3.38
CA ALA A 260 15.61 16.96 -4.38
C ALA A 260 15.37 16.41 -5.80
N GLY A 261 15.98 15.28 -6.14
CA GLY A 261 15.77 14.59 -7.42
C GLY A 261 14.33 14.14 -7.61
N GLN A 262 13.68 13.62 -6.56
CA GLN A 262 12.28 13.25 -6.58
C GLN A 262 11.36 14.46 -6.83
N ILE A 263 11.59 15.56 -6.11
CA ILE A 263 10.74 16.75 -6.22
C ILE A 263 10.92 17.43 -7.60
N TRP A 264 12.15 17.45 -8.11
CA TRP A 264 12.44 18.14 -9.37
C TRP A 264 12.02 17.36 -10.61
N MET A 265 12.21 16.02 -10.62
CA MET A 265 11.98 15.16 -11.79
C MET A 265 10.73 14.32 -11.70
N ASP A 266 10.03 14.33 -10.55
CA ASP A 266 8.89 13.43 -10.25
C ASP A 266 9.16 11.95 -10.61
N SER A 267 10.37 11.48 -10.26
CA SER A 267 10.86 10.15 -10.64
C SER A 267 11.64 9.50 -9.51
N LEU A 268 11.12 8.38 -9.02
CA LEU A 268 11.79 7.55 -8.00
C LEU A 268 13.12 6.97 -8.49
N VAL A 269 13.22 6.66 -9.77
CA VAL A 269 14.48 6.19 -10.39
C VAL A 269 15.56 7.28 -10.31
N VAL A 270 15.21 8.51 -10.70
CA VAL A 270 16.15 9.65 -10.65
C VAL A 270 16.51 9.96 -9.20
N ALA A 271 15.56 9.91 -8.28
CA ALA A 271 15.80 10.10 -6.86
C ALA A 271 16.84 9.08 -6.32
N ALA A 272 16.58 7.80 -6.56
CA ALA A 272 17.49 6.73 -6.12
C ALA A 272 18.86 6.86 -6.76
N LEU A 273 18.94 7.15 -8.06
CA LEU A 273 20.20 7.35 -8.78
C LEU A 273 20.98 8.55 -8.23
N ALA A 274 20.33 9.70 -8.01
CA ALA A 274 20.96 10.88 -7.44
C ALA A 274 21.56 10.58 -6.06
N GLY A 275 20.82 9.87 -5.19
CA GLY A 275 21.34 9.43 -3.90
C GLY A 275 22.52 8.47 -4.02
N ILE A 276 22.46 7.47 -4.90
CA ILE A 276 23.58 6.53 -5.13
C ILE A 276 24.81 7.25 -5.66
N LEU A 277 24.64 8.21 -6.58
CA LEU A 277 25.76 8.98 -7.11
C LEU A 277 26.52 9.76 -6.03
N VAL A 278 25.84 10.30 -5.02
CA VAL A 278 26.50 10.94 -3.86
C VAL A 278 27.44 9.96 -3.15
N PHE A 279 27.02 8.72 -2.94
CA PHE A 279 27.85 7.68 -2.33
C PHE A 279 29.06 7.29 -3.19
N VAL A 280 28.88 7.27 -4.52
CA VAL A 280 29.96 6.95 -5.46
C VAL A 280 30.97 8.09 -5.53
N ILE A 281 30.50 9.34 -5.68
CA ILE A 281 31.37 10.53 -5.78
C ILE A 281 32.16 10.75 -4.48
N SER A 282 31.54 10.49 -3.32
CA SER A 282 32.22 10.60 -2.03
C SER A 282 33.22 9.47 -1.74
N GLY A 283 33.24 8.41 -2.56
CA GLY A 283 34.12 7.25 -2.36
C GLY A 283 33.67 6.30 -1.24
N VAL A 284 32.47 6.47 -0.67
CA VAL A 284 31.88 5.51 0.30
C VAL A 284 31.60 4.19 -0.40
N ILE A 285 31.17 4.25 -1.65
CA ILE A 285 30.92 3.11 -2.52
C ILE A 285 31.82 3.21 -3.75
N SER A 286 32.57 2.15 -4.05
CA SER A 286 33.39 2.12 -5.26
C SER A 286 32.51 1.93 -6.50
N LEU A 287 33.00 2.33 -7.68
CA LEU A 287 32.29 2.10 -8.95
C LEU A 287 31.97 0.62 -9.17
N ARG A 288 32.87 -0.29 -8.79
CA ARG A 288 32.61 -1.75 -8.85
C ARG A 288 31.60 -2.20 -7.82
N GLY A 289 31.56 -1.57 -6.65
CA GLY A 289 30.58 -1.86 -5.58
C GLY A 289 29.14 -1.50 -5.96
N THR A 290 28.92 -0.69 -6.98
CA THR A 290 27.56 -0.38 -7.48
C THR A 290 26.82 -1.62 -7.97
N GLN A 291 27.56 -2.61 -8.55
CA GLN A 291 26.97 -3.89 -8.96
C GLN A 291 26.41 -4.66 -7.75
N ASP A 292 27.18 -4.73 -6.68
CA ASP A 292 26.76 -5.48 -5.46
C ASP A 292 25.54 -4.83 -4.81
N ILE A 293 25.52 -3.49 -4.76
CA ILE A 293 24.39 -2.73 -4.22
C ILE A 293 23.13 -2.97 -5.06
N PHE A 294 23.24 -2.93 -6.38
CA PHE A 294 22.12 -3.15 -7.27
C PHE A 294 21.57 -4.60 -7.12
N VAL A 295 22.45 -5.61 -7.14
CA VAL A 295 22.03 -7.00 -6.98
C VAL A 295 21.36 -7.25 -5.63
N LYS A 296 21.93 -6.75 -4.53
CA LYS A 296 21.31 -6.84 -3.20
C LYS A 296 19.99 -6.08 -3.13
N GLY A 297 19.91 -4.90 -3.74
CA GLY A 297 18.68 -4.11 -3.80
C GLY A 297 17.57 -4.81 -4.58
N VAL A 298 17.90 -5.41 -5.72
CA VAL A 298 16.97 -6.25 -6.49
C VAL A 298 16.55 -7.47 -5.66
N HIS A 299 17.45 -8.10 -4.93
CA HIS A 299 17.10 -9.24 -4.06
C HIS A 299 16.13 -8.84 -2.95
N LEU A 300 16.34 -7.66 -2.34
CA LEU A 300 15.48 -7.11 -1.29
C LEU A 300 14.05 -6.81 -1.80
N MET A 301 13.93 -6.21 -2.99
CA MET A 301 12.67 -5.68 -3.50
C MET A 301 12.07 -6.49 -4.68
N GLY A 302 12.82 -7.44 -5.22
CA GLY A 302 12.46 -8.14 -6.46
C GLY A 302 11.17 -8.94 -6.36
N GLY A 303 10.94 -9.60 -5.22
CA GLY A 303 9.70 -10.35 -4.98
C GLY A 303 8.46 -9.46 -5.13
N ILE A 304 8.52 -8.25 -4.55
CA ILE A 304 7.43 -7.26 -4.67
C ILE A 304 7.31 -6.77 -6.09
N GLY A 305 8.43 -6.46 -6.74
CA GLY A 305 8.43 -6.04 -8.14
C GLY A 305 7.72 -7.05 -9.05
N ILE A 306 7.97 -8.34 -8.88
CA ILE A 306 7.30 -9.40 -9.65
C ILE A 306 5.81 -9.48 -9.31
N ILE A 307 5.42 -9.34 -8.04
CA ILE A 307 3.99 -9.27 -7.66
C ILE A 307 3.32 -8.08 -8.34
N MET A 308 3.94 -6.90 -8.37
CA MET A 308 3.39 -5.73 -9.04
C MET A 308 3.22 -5.90 -10.56
N ILE A 309 4.16 -6.60 -11.21
CA ILE A 309 4.03 -6.97 -12.63
C ILE A 309 2.81 -7.88 -12.82
N ALA A 310 2.68 -8.93 -12.03
CA ALA A 310 1.57 -9.88 -12.14
C ALA A 310 0.21 -9.22 -11.79
N ALA A 311 0.18 -8.32 -10.78
CA ALA A 311 -1.02 -7.59 -10.39
C ALA A 311 -1.53 -6.66 -11.49
N ASN A 312 -0.61 -5.95 -12.18
CA ASN A 312 -0.98 -5.14 -13.34
C ASN A 312 -1.49 -6.02 -14.50
N GLY A 313 -0.87 -7.19 -14.73
CA GLY A 313 -1.37 -8.17 -15.70
C GLY A 313 -2.80 -8.61 -15.41
N PHE A 314 -3.07 -8.99 -14.16
CA PHE A 314 -4.41 -9.33 -13.68
C PHE A 314 -5.41 -8.19 -13.89
N ALA A 315 -5.06 -6.96 -13.49
CA ALA A 315 -5.92 -5.79 -13.64
C ALA A 315 -6.29 -5.51 -15.11
N GLU A 316 -5.33 -5.63 -16.03
CA GLU A 316 -5.60 -5.45 -17.46
C GLU A 316 -6.50 -6.55 -18.03
N VAL A 317 -6.34 -7.82 -17.60
CA VAL A 317 -7.29 -8.89 -17.97
C VAL A 317 -8.69 -8.55 -17.47
N MET A 318 -8.85 -8.12 -16.19
CA MET A 318 -10.16 -7.75 -15.65
C MET A 318 -10.80 -6.60 -16.42
N LYS A 319 -10.02 -5.61 -16.86
CA LYS A 319 -10.51 -4.52 -17.71
C LYS A 319 -10.94 -5.01 -19.09
N ALA A 320 -10.10 -5.85 -19.74
CA ALA A 320 -10.35 -6.37 -21.07
C ALA A 320 -11.61 -7.24 -21.15
N THR A 321 -11.98 -7.94 -20.06
CA THR A 321 -13.24 -8.71 -20.00
C THR A 321 -14.48 -7.84 -20.02
N GLY A 322 -14.40 -6.53 -19.72
CA GLY A 322 -15.55 -5.63 -19.57
C GLY A 322 -16.45 -5.96 -18.37
N SER A 323 -16.08 -6.99 -17.59
CA SER A 323 -16.95 -7.61 -16.57
C SER A 323 -17.12 -6.72 -15.33
N VAL A 324 -16.27 -5.70 -15.15
CA VAL A 324 -16.45 -4.70 -14.08
C VAL A 324 -17.73 -3.90 -14.33
N ASN A 325 -17.96 -3.46 -15.58
CA ASN A 325 -19.15 -2.70 -15.93
C ASN A 325 -20.42 -3.54 -15.74
N SER A 326 -20.41 -4.80 -16.22
CA SER A 326 -21.54 -5.72 -16.05
C SER A 326 -21.84 -6.03 -14.58
N LEU A 327 -20.81 -6.12 -13.72
CA LEU A 327 -20.99 -6.32 -12.29
C LEU A 327 -21.76 -5.16 -11.65
N VAL A 328 -21.38 -3.93 -11.99
CA VAL A 328 -22.02 -2.74 -11.41
C VAL A 328 -23.45 -2.55 -11.98
N GLU A 329 -23.68 -2.83 -13.26
CA GLU A 329 -25.01 -2.81 -13.87
C GLU A 329 -25.96 -3.83 -13.26
N LEU A 330 -25.50 -5.07 -13.04
CA LEU A 330 -26.29 -6.12 -12.37
C LEU A 330 -26.76 -5.69 -10.98
N VAL A 331 -25.88 -5.07 -10.22
CA VAL A 331 -26.23 -4.59 -8.88
C VAL A 331 -27.17 -3.41 -8.96
N SER A 332 -26.90 -2.43 -9.85
CA SER A 332 -27.76 -1.26 -10.01
C SER A 332 -29.20 -1.60 -10.42
N SER A 333 -29.37 -2.64 -11.24
CA SER A 333 -30.70 -3.09 -11.68
C SER A 333 -31.48 -3.84 -10.59
N GLY A 334 -30.79 -4.40 -9.58
CA GLY A 334 -31.40 -5.21 -8.54
C GLY A 334 -31.76 -4.48 -7.25
N ILE A 335 -31.32 -3.22 -7.08
CA ILE A 335 -31.39 -2.51 -5.77
C ILE A 335 -32.76 -1.83 -5.54
N GLY A 336 -33.53 -1.49 -6.59
CA GLY A 336 -34.75 -0.71 -6.43
C GLY A 336 -34.49 0.64 -5.73
N ASP A 337 -35.47 1.13 -4.95
CA ASP A 337 -35.38 2.44 -4.27
C ASP A 337 -34.74 2.40 -2.85
N GLN A 338 -34.14 1.27 -2.46
CA GLN A 338 -33.56 1.12 -1.13
C GLN A 338 -32.15 1.77 -1.05
N ARG A 339 -32.07 3.06 -0.76
CA ARG A 339 -30.82 3.84 -0.70
C ARG A 339 -29.74 3.17 0.16
N GLY A 340 -30.10 2.70 1.38
CA GLY A 340 -29.13 2.12 2.30
C GLY A 340 -28.49 0.84 1.76
N LEU A 341 -29.28 -0.03 1.14
CA LEU A 341 -28.79 -1.26 0.51
C LEU A 341 -27.94 -0.93 -0.72
N ALA A 342 -28.36 0.06 -1.53
CA ALA A 342 -27.63 0.53 -2.69
C ALA A 342 -26.21 1.00 -2.33
N VAL A 343 -26.12 1.90 -1.35
CA VAL A 343 -24.83 2.42 -0.86
C VAL A 343 -23.95 1.28 -0.33
N PHE A 344 -24.51 0.37 0.46
CA PHE A 344 -23.74 -0.77 0.98
C PHE A 344 -23.18 -1.66 -0.12
N LEU A 345 -24.01 -1.99 -1.11
CA LEU A 345 -23.58 -2.83 -2.24
C LEU A 345 -22.57 -2.12 -3.14
N MET A 346 -22.70 -0.82 -3.41
CA MET A 346 -21.69 -0.04 -4.12
C MET A 346 -20.34 -0.08 -3.39
N LEU A 347 -20.33 0.09 -2.08
CA LEU A 347 -19.09 0.01 -1.29
C LEU A 347 -18.50 -1.40 -1.28
N LEU A 348 -19.32 -2.43 -1.16
CA LEU A 348 -18.89 -3.83 -1.17
C LEU A 348 -18.28 -4.23 -2.53
N ILE A 349 -18.88 -3.79 -3.63
CA ILE A 349 -18.37 -4.02 -4.97
C ILE A 349 -17.07 -3.23 -5.19
N GLY A 350 -17.03 -1.97 -4.76
CA GLY A 350 -15.80 -1.17 -4.78
C GLY A 350 -14.67 -1.89 -4.04
N LEU A 351 -14.94 -2.45 -2.87
CA LEU A 351 -14.00 -3.28 -2.10
C LEU A 351 -13.46 -4.44 -2.97
N ILE A 352 -14.34 -5.21 -3.59
CA ILE A 352 -13.95 -6.38 -4.39
C ILE A 352 -13.11 -5.96 -5.61
N ILE A 353 -13.54 -4.93 -6.32
CA ILE A 353 -12.84 -4.41 -7.50
C ILE A 353 -11.44 -3.92 -7.11
N THR A 354 -11.34 -3.10 -6.05
CA THR A 354 -10.06 -2.54 -5.61
C THR A 354 -9.13 -3.61 -5.03
N MET A 355 -9.67 -4.63 -4.36
CA MET A 355 -8.86 -5.77 -3.91
C MET A 355 -8.22 -6.53 -5.08
N GLY A 356 -8.89 -6.61 -6.21
CA GLY A 356 -8.33 -7.23 -7.41
C GLY A 356 -7.34 -6.32 -8.14
N ILE A 357 -7.66 -5.04 -8.29
CA ILE A 357 -6.82 -4.07 -9.00
C ILE A 357 -5.62 -3.63 -8.16
N GLY A 358 -5.75 -3.58 -6.83
CA GLY A 358 -4.71 -3.20 -5.89
C GLY A 358 -4.37 -1.70 -5.88
N SER A 359 -5.24 -0.84 -6.44
CA SER A 359 -4.97 0.60 -6.54
C SER A 359 -6.26 1.43 -6.52
N SER A 360 -6.38 2.31 -5.53
CA SER A 360 -7.46 3.28 -5.42
C SER A 360 -7.49 4.25 -6.62
N PHE A 361 -6.32 4.65 -7.10
CA PHE A 361 -6.17 5.62 -8.20
C PHE A 361 -6.72 5.06 -9.52
N SER A 362 -6.60 3.76 -9.74
CA SER A 362 -7.12 3.08 -10.94
C SER A 362 -8.60 2.73 -10.81
N THR A 363 -9.08 2.48 -9.58
CA THR A 363 -10.46 2.04 -9.34
C THR A 363 -11.45 3.19 -9.44
N VAL A 364 -11.14 4.38 -8.90
CA VAL A 364 -12.07 5.53 -8.90
C VAL A 364 -12.55 5.91 -10.30
N PRO A 365 -11.68 6.10 -11.33
CA PRO A 365 -12.17 6.40 -12.68
C PRO A 365 -13.11 5.34 -13.25
N LEU A 366 -12.82 4.07 -12.94
CA LEU A 366 -13.58 2.93 -13.43
C LEU A 366 -15.00 2.89 -12.84
N ILE A 367 -15.13 3.07 -11.52
CA ILE A 367 -16.42 2.99 -10.84
C ILE A 367 -17.24 4.28 -10.93
N ALA A 368 -16.59 5.45 -11.06
CA ALA A 368 -17.27 6.74 -11.09
C ALA A 368 -18.29 6.85 -12.24
N ALA A 369 -17.94 6.33 -13.41
CA ALA A 369 -18.82 6.34 -14.59
C ALA A 369 -20.20 5.71 -14.35
N ILE A 370 -20.30 4.79 -13.38
CA ILE A 370 -21.54 4.08 -13.07
C ILE A 370 -22.10 4.51 -11.72
N TYR A 371 -21.25 4.70 -10.70
CA TYR A 371 -21.72 5.08 -9.36
C TYR A 371 -22.29 6.48 -9.33
N VAL A 372 -21.71 7.43 -10.06
CA VAL A 372 -22.19 8.82 -10.06
C VAL A 372 -23.62 8.91 -10.59
N PRO A 373 -23.95 8.41 -11.81
CA PRO A 373 -25.35 8.40 -12.28
C PRO A 373 -26.31 7.64 -11.37
N LEU A 374 -25.86 6.53 -10.77
CA LEU A 374 -26.67 5.77 -9.83
C LEU A 374 -26.98 6.54 -8.56
N CYS A 375 -26.00 7.24 -7.99
CA CYS A 375 -26.19 8.10 -6.82
C CYS A 375 -27.17 9.24 -7.12
N VAL A 376 -27.07 9.88 -8.31
CA VAL A 376 -28.00 10.91 -8.76
C VAL A 376 -29.43 10.35 -8.86
N LYS A 377 -29.61 9.18 -9.49
CA LYS A 377 -30.90 8.51 -9.58
C LYS A 377 -31.53 8.20 -8.21
N LEU A 378 -30.69 7.84 -7.23
CA LEU A 378 -31.11 7.59 -5.85
C LEU A 378 -31.36 8.89 -5.04
N GLY A 379 -31.15 10.06 -5.63
CA GLY A 379 -31.34 11.37 -4.98
C GLY A 379 -30.36 11.61 -3.83
N LEU A 380 -29.12 11.11 -3.96
CA LEU A 380 -28.05 11.35 -2.99
C LEU A 380 -27.43 12.74 -3.19
N SER A 381 -27.00 13.38 -2.11
CA SER A 381 -26.36 14.69 -2.16
C SER A 381 -24.97 14.63 -2.84
N PRO A 382 -24.45 15.75 -3.35
CA PRO A 382 -23.10 15.81 -3.90
C PRO A 382 -22.01 15.37 -2.91
N LEU A 383 -22.15 15.67 -1.62
CA LEU A 383 -21.23 15.20 -0.57
C LEU A 383 -21.30 13.68 -0.38
N ALA A 384 -22.50 13.11 -0.38
CA ALA A 384 -22.69 11.66 -0.32
C ALA A 384 -22.06 10.96 -1.54
N VAL A 385 -22.23 11.53 -2.74
CA VAL A 385 -21.57 10.99 -3.96
C VAL A 385 -20.06 10.95 -3.81
N ILE A 386 -19.44 12.04 -3.34
CA ILE A 386 -17.98 12.08 -3.09
C ILE A 386 -17.58 11.01 -2.06
N ALA A 387 -18.32 10.93 -0.94
CA ALA A 387 -18.03 9.96 0.12
C ALA A 387 -18.13 8.51 -0.37
N ILE A 388 -19.16 8.17 -1.14
CA ILE A 388 -19.39 6.82 -1.67
C ILE A 388 -18.31 6.44 -2.70
N VAL A 389 -18.10 7.27 -3.71
CA VAL A 389 -17.14 6.99 -4.79
C VAL A 389 -15.71 6.96 -4.24
N GLY A 390 -15.36 7.93 -3.39
CA GLY A 390 -14.04 8.00 -2.78
C GLY A 390 -13.77 6.83 -1.81
N THR A 391 -14.76 6.47 -1.00
CA THR A 391 -14.62 5.31 -0.10
C THR A 391 -14.58 4.00 -0.87
N ALA A 392 -15.43 3.81 -1.87
CA ALA A 392 -15.44 2.61 -2.70
C ALA A 392 -14.10 2.39 -3.42
N GLY A 393 -13.48 3.49 -3.90
CA GLY A 393 -12.15 3.44 -4.49
C GLY A 393 -11.03 3.16 -3.48
N ALA A 394 -11.14 3.65 -2.24
CA ALA A 394 -10.13 3.41 -1.20
C ALA A 394 -10.26 2.04 -0.50
N LEU A 395 -11.49 1.49 -0.44
CA LEU A 395 -11.74 0.14 0.05
C LEU A 395 -10.96 -0.88 -0.79
N GLY A 396 -10.33 -1.82 -0.13
CA GLY A 396 -9.53 -2.87 -0.76
C GLY A 396 -8.07 -2.50 -1.00
N ASP A 397 -7.70 -1.22 -1.00
CA ASP A 397 -6.29 -0.81 -1.04
C ASP A 397 -5.57 -1.24 0.25
N ALA A 398 -6.17 -0.98 1.41
CA ALA A 398 -5.72 -1.57 2.66
C ALA A 398 -6.18 -3.04 2.74
N GLY A 399 -5.26 -3.99 2.68
CA GLY A 399 -5.57 -5.41 2.85
C GLY A 399 -5.78 -6.19 1.54
N SER A 400 -5.44 -5.61 0.41
CA SER A 400 -5.24 -6.37 -0.82
C SER A 400 -3.85 -7.02 -0.84
N PRO A 401 -3.75 -8.30 -1.24
CA PRO A 401 -2.45 -8.95 -1.38
C PRO A 401 -1.59 -8.38 -2.51
N VAL A 402 -2.16 -7.50 -3.33
CA VAL A 402 -1.50 -6.91 -4.50
C VAL A 402 -1.32 -5.39 -4.38
N SER A 403 -1.82 -4.78 -3.31
CA SER A 403 -1.68 -3.34 -3.08
C SER A 403 -0.26 -2.95 -2.66
N GLU A 404 0.24 -1.87 -3.25
CA GLU A 404 1.52 -1.26 -2.86
C GLU A 404 1.53 -0.85 -1.38
N SER A 405 0.39 -0.38 -0.87
CA SER A 405 0.23 0.06 0.51
C SER A 405 0.34 -1.08 1.54
N VAL A 406 0.29 -2.34 1.10
CA VAL A 406 0.49 -3.54 1.91
C VAL A 406 1.82 -4.23 1.59
N LEU A 407 2.17 -4.30 0.30
CA LEU A 407 3.43 -4.89 -0.16
C LEU A 407 4.66 -4.11 0.32
N GLY A 408 4.61 -2.78 0.31
CA GLY A 408 5.70 -1.93 0.80
C GLY A 408 6.03 -2.20 2.27
N PRO A 409 5.07 -2.10 3.21
CA PRO A 409 5.26 -2.52 4.60
C PRO A 409 5.82 -3.93 4.76
N THR A 410 5.29 -4.90 4.01
CA THR A 410 5.78 -6.27 4.04
C THR A 410 7.26 -6.36 3.66
N ALA A 411 7.71 -5.63 2.63
CA ALA A 411 9.12 -5.64 2.21
C ALA A 411 10.07 -5.27 3.34
N GLY A 412 9.79 -4.16 4.02
CA GLY A 412 10.62 -3.75 5.14
C GLY A 412 10.58 -4.71 6.31
N LEU A 413 9.38 -5.19 6.66
CA LEU A 413 9.15 -6.03 7.83
C LEU A 413 9.62 -7.48 7.64
N ASN A 414 9.70 -7.95 6.40
CA ASN A 414 10.15 -9.30 6.04
C ASN A 414 11.61 -9.36 5.61
N ALA A 415 12.40 -8.34 5.85
CA ALA A 415 13.82 -8.33 5.45
C ALA A 415 14.65 -9.48 6.07
N ASP A 416 14.24 -9.96 7.26
CA ASP A 416 14.83 -11.13 7.94
C ASP A 416 14.05 -12.44 7.71
N GLY A 417 13.08 -12.48 6.81
CA GLY A 417 12.28 -13.65 6.47
C GLY A 417 11.28 -14.11 7.53
N GLN A 418 10.89 -13.24 8.50
CA GLN A 418 10.03 -13.61 9.63
C GLN A 418 8.68 -12.90 9.63
N HIS A 419 8.24 -12.33 8.50
CA HIS A 419 6.97 -11.62 8.39
C HIS A 419 6.20 -12.07 7.13
N ASP A 420 5.15 -12.83 7.32
CA ASP A 420 4.35 -13.36 6.21
C ASP A 420 3.46 -12.26 5.60
N HIS A 421 3.52 -12.15 4.27
CA HIS A 421 2.75 -11.12 3.55
C HIS A 421 1.24 -11.22 3.76
N ILE A 422 0.70 -12.43 3.71
CA ILE A 422 -0.75 -12.63 3.82
C ILE A 422 -1.20 -12.57 5.29
N TYR A 423 -0.53 -13.33 6.17
CA TYR A 423 -0.97 -13.49 7.56
C TYR A 423 -0.53 -12.35 8.48
N ASP A 424 0.58 -11.69 8.18
CA ASP A 424 1.13 -10.65 9.05
C ASP A 424 0.94 -9.22 8.50
N SER A 425 0.59 -9.05 7.21
CA SER A 425 0.26 -7.75 6.63
C SER A 425 -1.17 -7.70 6.07
N THR A 426 -1.50 -8.53 5.07
CA THR A 426 -2.76 -8.43 4.30
C THR A 426 -4.00 -8.64 5.19
N ILE A 427 -4.08 -9.75 5.93
CA ILE A 427 -5.23 -10.04 6.80
C ILE A 427 -5.35 -9.02 7.94
N PRO A 428 -4.27 -8.66 8.68
CA PRO A 428 -4.32 -7.60 9.68
C PRO A 428 -4.86 -6.27 9.15
N THR A 429 -4.35 -5.80 8.03
CA THR A 429 -4.78 -4.52 7.46
C THR A 429 -6.20 -4.60 6.88
N PHE A 430 -6.60 -5.73 6.30
CA PHE A 430 -7.96 -5.95 5.84
C PHE A 430 -8.98 -5.80 6.98
N ILE A 431 -8.77 -6.51 8.09
CA ILE A 431 -9.72 -6.51 9.20
C ILE A 431 -9.80 -5.13 9.86
N HIS A 432 -8.64 -4.47 10.06
CA HIS A 432 -8.60 -3.21 10.79
C HIS A 432 -8.96 -1.99 9.96
N TYR A 433 -8.90 -2.09 8.62
CA TYR A 433 -9.21 -0.92 7.78
C TYR A 433 -10.41 -1.12 6.89
N ASN A 434 -10.54 -2.23 6.16
CA ASN A 434 -11.66 -2.38 5.23
C ASN A 434 -13.00 -2.50 5.95
N LEU A 435 -13.07 -3.21 7.09
CA LEU A 435 -14.34 -3.35 7.82
C LEU A 435 -14.80 -2.01 8.43
N PRO A 436 -13.97 -1.26 9.19
CA PRO A 436 -14.36 0.05 9.67
C PRO A 436 -14.61 1.07 8.56
N LEU A 437 -13.83 1.02 7.47
CA LEU A 437 -13.99 1.93 6.33
C LEU A 437 -15.29 1.67 5.58
N LEU A 438 -15.69 0.41 5.41
CA LEU A 438 -16.97 0.03 4.82
C LEU A 438 -18.14 0.58 5.66
N ALA A 439 -18.08 0.41 6.98
CA ALA A 439 -19.10 0.93 7.90
C ALA A 439 -19.13 2.47 7.89
N ALA A 440 -17.97 3.12 7.99
CA ALA A 440 -17.87 4.59 7.99
C ALA A 440 -18.28 5.20 6.64
N GLY A 441 -17.93 4.57 5.52
CA GLY A 441 -18.36 4.99 4.19
C GLY A 441 -19.85 4.85 3.98
N TRP A 442 -20.45 3.77 4.49
CA TRP A 442 -21.90 3.60 4.49
C TRP A 442 -22.59 4.68 5.31
N ILE A 443 -22.11 4.93 6.53
CA ILE A 443 -22.61 6.01 7.39
C ILE A 443 -22.48 7.36 6.69
N ALA A 444 -21.34 7.67 6.08
CA ALA A 444 -21.12 8.92 5.34
C ALA A 444 -22.08 9.06 4.17
N GLY A 445 -22.28 8.01 3.37
CA GLY A 445 -23.22 8.02 2.26
C GLY A 445 -24.69 8.19 2.65
N MET A 446 -25.03 7.88 3.91
CA MET A 446 -26.40 8.04 4.43
C MET A 446 -26.61 9.34 5.20
N LEU A 447 -25.58 9.94 5.78
CA LEU A 447 -25.68 11.16 6.59
C LEU A 447 -25.45 12.45 5.80
N LEU A 448 -24.61 12.41 4.78
CA LEU A 448 -24.27 13.56 3.95
C LEU A 448 -25.25 13.74 2.80
#